data_0dcfbf0c34b543231ca6eb5287192f52
#
_entry.id   0dcfbf0c34b543231ca6eb5287192f52
#
_cell.length_a   1.000
_cell.length_b   1.000
_cell.length_c   1.000
_cell.angle_alpha   90.00
_cell.angle_beta   90.00
_cell.angle_gamma   90.00
#
_symmetry.space_group_name_H-M   'P 1'
#
loop_
_entity.id
_entity.type
_entity.pdbx_description
1 polymer ?
#
loop_
_entity_poly.entity_id
_entity_poly.type
_entity_poly.pdbx_seq_one_letter_code
_entity_poly.pdbx_strand_id
1 'polypeptide(L)'
;MRSIAFLFAAAAIATTATVAVAPSIAIAAAPSANITGTWTTSFDSQVGTQTYTYTWTVEGNTITGHAKSNLGEGDIRGTVDGDKVTFVENLNYQGQTLAITYTGQIVSADEIKFKRDVAGGGGEEFTARRQG
;
A
#
# COMPACT_ATOMS: atom_id res chain seq x y z
N MET A 1 67.49 -10.14 -51.07
CA MET A 1 66.19 -10.48 -50.72
C MET A 1 65.89 -9.89 -49.40
N ARG A 2 64.81 -9.40 -49.34
CA ARG A 2 64.47 -8.75 -48.17
C ARG A 2 63.27 -9.42 -47.58
N SER A 3 63.34 -9.64 -46.34
CA SER A 3 62.15 -10.06 -45.60
C SER A 3 61.43 -8.85 -45.11
N ILE A 4 60.29 -8.78 -45.50
CA ILE A 4 59.41 -7.74 -45.03
C ILE A 4 58.72 -8.27 -43.78
N ALA A 5 59.22 -7.80 -42.71
CA ALA A 5 58.55 -8.09 -41.47
C ALA A 5 57.32 -7.17 -41.37
N PHE A 6 56.20 -7.71 -41.61
CA PHE A 6 55.00 -6.99 -41.35
C PHE A 6 54.67 -7.12 -39.88
N LEU A 7 54.98 -6.11 -39.22
CA LEU A 7 54.57 -6.02 -37.87
C LEU A 7 53.10 -5.54 -37.87
N PHE A 8 52.25 -6.46 -37.84
CA PHE A 8 50.88 -6.10 -37.57
C PHE A 8 50.74 -5.95 -36.10
N ALA A 9 50.89 -4.74 -35.70
CA ALA A 9 50.38 -4.40 -34.38
C ALA A 9 48.88 -4.53 -34.48
N ALA A 10 48.40 -5.67 -34.15
CA ALA A 10 47.01 -5.79 -33.90
C ALA A 10 46.72 -4.97 -32.67
N ALA A 11 46.35 -3.75 -32.88
CA ALA A 11 45.77 -3.02 -31.81
C ALA A 11 44.47 -3.72 -31.46
N ALA A 12 44.55 -4.60 -30.54
CA ALA A 12 43.37 -5.10 -29.93
C ALA A 12 42.72 -3.92 -29.20
N ILE A 13 41.82 -3.29 -29.87
CA ILE A 13 40.97 -2.34 -29.18
C ILE A 13 40.09 -3.17 -28.31
N ALA A 14 40.53 -3.39 -27.13
CA ALA A 14 39.64 -3.89 -26.14
C ALA A 14 38.59 -2.77 -25.87
N THR A 15 37.57 -2.80 -26.67
CA THR A 15 36.40 -2.04 -26.30
C THR A 15 35.88 -2.70 -25.05
N THR A 16 36.34 -2.21 -23.94
CA THR A 16 35.66 -2.47 -22.71
C THR A 16 34.32 -1.81 -22.84
N ALA A 17 33.38 -2.57 -23.30
CA ALA A 17 32.01 -2.15 -23.14
C ALA A 17 31.77 -2.09 -21.65
N THR A 18 31.95 -0.94 -21.10
CA THR A 18 31.44 -0.69 -19.79
C THR A 18 29.93 -0.78 -19.93
N VAL A 19 29.44 -1.95 -19.64
CA VAL A 19 28.03 -2.05 -19.37
C VAL A 19 27.83 -1.18 -18.15
N ALA A 20 27.43 0.02 -18.40
CA ALA A 20 26.89 0.81 -17.34
C ALA A 20 25.67 0.04 -16.87
N VAL A 21 25.86 -0.78 -15.88
CA VAL A 21 24.75 -1.24 -15.10
C VAL A 21 24.21 0.04 -14.50
N ALA A 22 23.22 0.60 -15.19
CA ALA A 22 22.39 1.57 -14.53
C ALA A 22 22.01 0.91 -13.21
N PRO A 23 22.39 1.52 -12.08
CA PRO A 23 21.85 1.01 -10.85
C PRO A 23 20.36 0.95 -11.11
N SER A 24 19.82 -0.23 -11.16
CA SER A 24 18.42 -0.34 -10.96
C SER A 24 18.26 0.29 -9.59
N ILE A 25 17.92 1.53 -9.61
CA ILE A 25 17.32 2.09 -8.45
C ILE A 25 16.14 1.18 -8.26
N ALA A 26 16.34 0.18 -7.45
CA ALA A 26 15.22 -0.31 -6.75
C ALA A 26 14.67 0.96 -6.12
N ILE A 27 13.72 1.55 -6.78
CA ILE A 27 12.88 2.48 -6.10
C ILE A 27 12.32 1.62 -5.02
N ALA A 28 13.03 1.58 -3.93
CA ALA A 28 12.45 1.19 -2.69
C ALA A 28 11.12 1.89 -2.73
N ALA A 29 10.09 1.10 -2.83
CA ALA A 29 8.74 1.59 -2.82
C ALA A 29 8.77 2.86 -1.99
N ALA A 30 8.43 3.96 -2.61
CA ALA A 30 8.39 5.24 -1.92
C ALA A 30 7.86 4.92 -0.54
N PRO A 31 8.55 5.31 0.52
CA PRO A 31 8.08 4.97 1.85
C PRO A 31 6.60 5.23 1.86
N SER A 32 5.84 4.19 2.02
CA SER A 32 4.40 4.27 2.11
C SER A 32 4.12 5.47 2.98
N ALA A 33 3.37 6.41 2.46
CA ALA A 33 2.99 7.59 3.21
C ALA A 33 2.61 7.10 4.59
N ASN A 34 3.21 7.67 5.63
CA ASN A 34 2.96 7.21 6.99
C ASN A 34 1.50 7.50 7.32
N ILE A 35 0.67 6.48 7.25
CA ILE A 35 -0.75 6.60 7.54
C ILE A 35 -1.08 6.28 8.99
N THR A 36 -0.07 6.09 9.84
CA THR A 36 -0.30 5.91 11.28
C THR A 36 -1.05 7.10 11.84
N GLY A 37 -2.09 6.83 12.60
CA GLY A 37 -2.89 7.87 13.23
C GLY A 37 -4.36 7.52 13.29
N THR A 38 -5.17 8.55 13.47
CA THR A 38 -6.61 8.43 13.56
C THR A 38 -7.26 8.97 12.28
N TRP A 39 -8.17 8.19 11.75
CA TRP A 39 -8.87 8.50 10.51
C TRP A 39 -10.36 8.39 10.72
N THR A 40 -11.11 9.24 10.06
CA THR A 40 -12.56 9.24 10.15
C THR A 40 -13.21 9.16 8.80
N THR A 41 -14.37 8.56 8.75
CA THR A 41 -15.19 8.53 7.55
C THR A 41 -16.66 8.41 7.92
N SER A 42 -17.51 8.81 7.00
CA SER A 42 -18.95 8.60 7.08
C SER A 42 -19.46 8.21 5.71
N PHE A 43 -20.29 7.19 5.66
CA PHE A 43 -20.86 6.73 4.39
C PHE A 43 -22.22 6.08 4.62
N ASP A 44 -23.03 6.04 3.58
CA ASP A 44 -24.34 5.42 3.62
C ASP A 44 -24.21 3.95 3.26
N SER A 45 -24.83 3.09 4.06
CA SER A 45 -24.89 1.66 3.83
C SER A 45 -26.31 1.18 3.80
N GLN A 46 -26.49 -0.13 3.55
CA GLN A 46 -27.82 -0.74 3.56
C GLN A 46 -28.52 -0.66 4.91
N VAL A 47 -27.75 -0.47 5.98
CA VAL A 47 -28.28 -0.37 7.34
C VAL A 47 -28.26 1.08 7.85
N GLY A 48 -28.14 2.04 6.96
CA GLY A 48 -28.11 3.47 7.29
C GLY A 48 -26.74 4.08 7.22
N THR A 49 -26.63 5.33 7.68
CA THR A 49 -25.36 6.04 7.69
C THR A 49 -24.43 5.47 8.76
N GLN A 50 -23.23 5.10 8.36
CA GLN A 50 -22.21 4.62 9.28
C GLN A 50 -21.10 5.64 9.41
N THR A 51 -20.70 5.88 10.65
CA THR A 51 -19.57 6.75 10.97
C THR A 51 -18.50 5.90 11.62
N TYR A 52 -17.29 5.93 11.02
CA TYR A 52 -16.17 5.15 11.49
C TYR A 52 -15.04 6.05 11.96
N THR A 53 -14.40 5.62 13.03
CA THR A 53 -13.11 6.14 13.46
C THR A 53 -12.13 4.99 13.47
N TYR A 54 -11.08 5.12 12.67
CA TYR A 54 -10.01 4.14 12.61
C TYR A 54 -8.79 4.68 13.31
N THR A 55 -8.22 3.89 14.19
CA THR A 55 -6.91 4.18 14.77
C THR A 55 -6.00 3.03 14.43
N TRP A 56 -4.97 3.28 13.65
CA TRP A 56 -4.04 2.24 13.27
C TRP A 56 -2.60 2.71 13.33
N THR A 57 -1.72 1.72 13.45
CA THR A 57 -0.28 1.90 13.45
C THR A 57 0.30 1.07 12.32
N VAL A 58 1.23 1.66 11.60
CA VAL A 58 1.95 0.98 10.52
C VAL A 58 3.37 0.73 10.98
N GLU A 59 3.77 -0.54 10.98
CA GLU A 59 5.13 -0.96 11.24
C GLU A 59 5.64 -1.73 10.03
N GLY A 60 6.64 -1.18 9.33
CA GLY A 60 7.06 -1.74 8.05
C GLY A 60 5.90 -1.69 7.06
N ASN A 61 5.42 -2.86 6.65
CA ASN A 61 4.27 -2.98 5.76
C ASN A 61 3.02 -3.46 6.49
N THR A 62 3.07 -3.63 7.80
CA THR A 62 1.98 -4.22 8.56
C THR A 62 1.14 -3.13 9.21
N ILE A 63 -0.17 -3.23 9.05
CA ILE A 63 -1.15 -2.37 9.70
C ILE A 63 -1.78 -3.15 10.84
N THR A 64 -1.81 -2.58 12.02
CA THR A 64 -2.60 -3.06 13.15
C THR A 64 -3.37 -1.91 13.74
N GLY A 65 -4.58 -2.17 14.18
CA GLY A 65 -5.37 -1.10 14.75
C GLY A 65 -6.74 -1.52 15.20
N HIS A 66 -7.59 -0.53 15.32
CA HIS A 66 -8.93 -0.68 15.85
C HIS A 66 -9.89 0.22 15.09
N ALA A 67 -11.07 -0.30 14.81
CA ALA A 67 -12.15 0.46 14.20
C ALA A 67 -13.29 0.61 15.19
N LYS A 68 -13.85 1.80 15.25
CA LYS A 68 -15.01 2.09 16.05
C LYS A 68 -16.08 2.72 15.18
N SER A 69 -17.28 2.19 15.25
CA SER A 69 -18.41 2.72 14.49
C SER A 69 -19.66 2.76 15.34
N ASN A 70 -20.71 3.36 14.79
CA ASN A 70 -22.02 3.35 15.42
C ASN A 70 -22.66 1.96 15.49
N LEU A 71 -22.11 0.98 14.78
CA LEU A 71 -22.58 -0.41 14.82
C LEU A 71 -21.79 -1.29 15.79
N GLY A 72 -20.59 -0.86 16.18
CA GLY A 72 -19.73 -1.66 17.04
C GLY A 72 -18.27 -1.35 16.85
N GLU A 73 -17.44 -2.22 17.40
CA GLU A 73 -16.00 -2.08 17.38
C GLU A 73 -15.36 -3.36 16.82
N GLY A 74 -14.19 -3.21 16.23
CA GLY A 74 -13.46 -4.35 15.70
C GLY A 74 -11.98 -4.07 15.57
N ASP A 75 -11.20 -5.15 15.50
CA ASP A 75 -9.77 -5.07 15.28
C ASP A 75 -9.45 -5.02 13.80
N ILE A 76 -8.39 -4.31 13.48
CA ILE A 76 -7.90 -4.14 12.11
C ILE A 76 -6.55 -4.82 11.99
N ARG A 77 -6.40 -5.58 10.91
CA ARG A 77 -5.11 -6.15 10.49
C ARG A 77 -4.98 -6.10 8.99
N GLY A 78 -3.83 -5.67 8.52
CA GLY A 78 -3.60 -5.62 7.10
C GLY A 78 -2.18 -5.23 6.71
N THR A 79 -2.07 -4.77 5.49
CA THR A 79 -0.78 -4.40 4.90
C THR A 79 -0.90 -3.12 4.09
N VAL A 80 0.23 -2.42 4.01
CA VAL A 80 0.41 -1.28 3.11
C VAL A 80 1.50 -1.64 2.11
N ASP A 81 1.19 -1.48 0.83
CA ASP A 81 2.15 -1.70 -0.24
C ASP A 81 2.15 -0.47 -1.14
N GLY A 82 3.19 0.36 -1.02
CA GLY A 82 3.22 1.64 -1.71
C GLY A 82 2.06 2.53 -1.28
N ASP A 83 1.20 2.86 -2.21
CA ASP A 83 -0.01 3.65 -1.97
C ASP A 83 -1.28 2.79 -1.85
N LYS A 84 -1.12 1.47 -1.82
CA LYS A 84 -2.23 0.54 -1.71
C LYS A 84 -2.33 0.02 -0.27
N VAL A 85 -3.54 0.09 0.28
CA VAL A 85 -3.85 -0.36 1.64
C VAL A 85 -4.85 -1.50 1.56
N THR A 86 -4.58 -2.57 2.27
CA THR A 86 -5.53 -3.70 2.36
C THR A 86 -5.60 -4.13 3.82
N PHE A 87 -6.79 -4.15 4.38
CA PHE A 87 -6.95 -4.67 5.73
C PHE A 87 -8.29 -5.35 5.91
N VAL A 88 -8.38 -6.14 6.97
CA VAL A 88 -9.60 -6.82 7.39
C VAL A 88 -9.99 -6.26 8.75
N GLU A 89 -11.24 -5.87 8.87
CA GLU A 89 -11.84 -5.51 10.13
C GLU A 89 -12.70 -6.67 10.62
N ASN A 90 -12.44 -7.11 11.84
CA ASN A 90 -13.30 -8.10 12.50
C ASN A 90 -14.29 -7.35 13.38
N LEU A 91 -15.42 -7.03 12.80
CA LEU A 91 -16.45 -6.23 13.46
C LEU A 91 -17.32 -7.12 14.34
N ASN A 92 -17.44 -6.75 15.60
CA ASN A 92 -18.43 -7.35 16.48
C ASN A 92 -19.76 -6.69 16.26
N TYR A 93 -20.69 -7.43 15.68
CA TYR A 93 -22.02 -6.92 15.37
C TYR A 93 -23.06 -7.90 15.89
N GLN A 94 -23.88 -7.46 16.84
CA GLN A 94 -24.96 -8.27 17.45
C GLN A 94 -24.48 -9.64 17.97
N GLY A 95 -23.30 -9.67 18.59
CA GLY A 95 -22.73 -10.90 19.13
C GLY A 95 -22.07 -11.81 18.09
N GLN A 96 -22.00 -11.39 16.84
CA GLN A 96 -21.33 -12.12 15.77
C GLN A 96 -20.15 -11.33 15.24
N THR A 97 -19.11 -12.04 14.84
CA THR A 97 -17.95 -11.41 14.21
C THR A 97 -18.13 -11.40 12.69
N LEU A 98 -18.12 -10.21 12.12
CA LEU A 98 -18.15 -10.02 10.67
C LEU A 98 -16.76 -9.63 10.19
N ALA A 99 -16.26 -10.37 9.21
CA ALA A 99 -15.01 -10.03 8.55
C ALA A 99 -15.32 -9.08 7.38
N ILE A 100 -14.78 -7.87 7.44
CA ILE A 100 -14.96 -6.88 6.40
C ILE A 100 -13.59 -6.60 5.80
N THR A 101 -13.47 -6.80 4.49
CA THR A 101 -12.23 -6.55 3.76
C THR A 101 -12.26 -5.15 3.17
N TYR A 102 -11.20 -4.40 3.40
CA TYR A 102 -11.03 -3.05 2.87
C TYR A 102 -9.86 -3.03 1.90
N THR A 103 -10.08 -2.44 0.75
CA THR A 103 -9.02 -2.15 -0.21
C THR A 103 -8.99 -0.65 -0.42
N GLY A 104 -7.84 -0.03 -0.20
CA GLY A 104 -7.72 1.41 -0.24
C GLY A 104 -6.60 1.88 -1.15
N GLN A 105 -6.75 3.12 -1.61
CA GLN A 105 -5.76 3.85 -2.38
C GLN A 105 -5.44 5.13 -1.64
N ILE A 106 -4.18 5.30 -1.27
CA ILE A 106 -3.71 6.53 -0.63
C ILE A 106 -3.66 7.62 -1.71
N VAL A 107 -4.47 8.65 -1.52
CA VAL A 107 -4.54 9.77 -2.45
C VAL A 107 -3.60 10.88 -2.01
N SER A 108 -3.51 11.10 -0.71
CA SER A 108 -2.63 12.10 -0.11
C SER A 108 -2.31 11.69 1.32
N ALA A 109 -1.50 12.49 2.01
CA ALA A 109 -1.17 12.23 3.40
C ALA A 109 -2.40 12.23 4.32
N ASP A 110 -3.50 12.85 3.90
CA ASP A 110 -4.70 13.04 4.72
C ASP A 110 -5.95 12.38 4.15
N GLU A 111 -5.82 11.67 3.02
CA GLU A 111 -6.98 11.11 2.33
C GLU A 111 -6.67 9.74 1.76
N ILE A 112 -7.53 8.77 2.05
CA ILE A 112 -7.47 7.42 1.49
C ILE A 112 -8.86 7.06 0.97
N LYS A 113 -8.92 6.60 -0.27
CA LYS A 113 -10.17 6.08 -0.84
C LYS A 113 -10.24 4.59 -0.60
N PHE A 114 -11.33 4.14 -0.02
CA PHE A 114 -11.55 2.75 0.32
C PHE A 114 -12.74 2.16 -0.40
N LYS A 115 -12.62 0.88 -0.66
CA LYS A 115 -13.73 0.03 -1.04
C LYS A 115 -13.83 -1.08 0.00
N ARG A 116 -15.00 -1.27 0.58
CA ARG A 116 -15.22 -2.32 1.56
C ARG A 116 -16.01 -3.46 0.93
N ASP A 117 -15.75 -4.65 1.42
CA ASP A 117 -16.46 -5.86 1.02
C ASP A 117 -16.88 -6.59 2.29
N VAL A 118 -18.18 -6.68 2.49
CA VAL A 118 -18.75 -7.33 3.67
C VAL A 118 -19.04 -8.78 3.32
N ALA A 119 -18.27 -9.69 3.90
CA ALA A 119 -18.45 -11.14 3.80
C ALA A 119 -18.57 -11.65 2.34
N GLY A 120 -17.84 -11.03 1.41
CA GLY A 120 -17.86 -11.44 0.00
C GLY A 120 -19.07 -10.96 -0.78
N GLY A 121 -19.96 -10.18 -0.18
CA GLY A 121 -21.17 -9.68 -0.81
C GLY A 121 -21.07 -8.31 -1.44
N GLY A 122 -19.88 -7.75 -1.55
CA GLY A 122 -19.68 -6.38 -2.00
C GLY A 122 -19.95 -5.37 -0.89
N GLY A 123 -19.80 -4.11 -1.19
CA GLY A 123 -19.99 -3.06 -0.23
C GLY A 123 -19.79 -1.68 -0.83
N GLU A 124 -19.64 -0.71 0.02
CA GLU A 124 -19.63 0.69 -0.35
C GLU A 124 -18.20 1.18 -0.64
N GLU A 125 -18.11 2.23 -1.42
CA GLU A 125 -16.89 3.00 -1.57
C GLU A 125 -17.00 4.26 -0.72
N PHE A 126 -15.90 4.63 -0.08
CA PHE A 126 -15.89 5.81 0.78
C PHE A 126 -14.48 6.39 0.86
N THR A 127 -14.39 7.58 1.40
CA THR A 127 -13.12 8.26 1.61
C THR A 127 -12.89 8.44 3.10
N ALA A 128 -11.74 7.99 3.59
CA ALA A 128 -11.31 8.24 4.95
C ALA A 128 -10.40 9.45 4.97
N ARG A 129 -10.55 10.28 5.99
CA ARG A 129 -9.74 11.48 6.17
C ARG A 129 -9.02 11.44 7.50
N ARG A 130 -7.79 11.90 7.50
CA ARG A 130 -7.02 11.98 8.75
C ARG A 130 -7.66 13.02 9.66
N GLN A 131 -7.85 12.61 10.89
CA GLN A 131 -8.28 13.54 11.93
C GLN A 131 -7.07 14.37 12.35
N GLY A 132 -7.10 15.63 12.01
CA GLY A 132 -6.00 16.55 12.25
C GLY A 132 -6.00 17.13 13.63
#